data_481a4c7182f879ff69318e594e880fb8
#
_entry.id   481a4c7182f879ff69318e594e880fb8
#
_cell.length_a   1.000
_cell.length_b   1.000
_cell.length_c   1.000
_cell.angle_alpha   90.00
_cell.angle_beta   90.00
_cell.angle_gamma   90.00
#
_symmetry.space_group_name_H-M   'P 1'
#
loop_
_entity.id
_entity.type
_entity.pdbx_description
1 polymer ?
#
loop_
_entity_poly.entity_id
_entity_poly.type
_entity_poly.pdbx_seq_one_letter_code
_entity_poly.pdbx_strand_id
1 'polypeptide(L)'
;MAGHSQFKNIMYRKGAQDKKRAKVFTKIIRELTTAARTGLPDPAANPRLRAAVLAARQANMPKDTVERAIKRGAGGGADDAYEEVRYEGYGPGGVAVIVEALTDNRNRTASEVRAAFTKLGGALGETNSVSFLFDRVGEITYPAATASADDMFEAAIESGARDIESDAEQHSVTCAPEDLNTVRDALENRFGPAGSARLVWRPRTASEIGEETATGLFKLLETLEDSDDVQNVYANFEVAEDVMARLGA
;
A
#
# COMPACT_ATOMS: atom_id res chain seq x y z
N MET A 1 -0.51 -14.26 7.55
CA MET A 1 0.79 -13.51 7.42
C MET A 1 0.67 -12.17 8.13
N ALA A 2 1.02 -12.17 9.42
CA ALA A 2 0.74 -11.03 10.31
C ALA A 2 1.80 -9.90 10.26
N GLY A 3 3.04 -10.17 9.83
CA GLY A 3 4.14 -9.24 10.04
C GLY A 3 3.98 -7.84 9.45
N HIS A 4 3.69 -7.71 8.16
CA HIS A 4 3.62 -6.39 7.50
C HIS A 4 2.37 -5.58 7.87
N SER A 5 1.22 -6.24 8.04
CA SER A 5 -0.02 -5.58 8.47
C SER A 5 0.08 -5.10 9.92
N GLN A 6 0.62 -5.93 10.82
CA GLN A 6 0.86 -5.55 12.21
C GLN A 6 1.89 -4.43 12.34
N PHE A 7 2.97 -4.45 11.55
CA PHE A 7 3.94 -3.36 11.49
C PHE A 7 3.28 -2.03 11.10
N LYS A 8 2.44 -2.02 10.05
CA LYS A 8 1.70 -0.80 9.67
C LYS A 8 0.82 -0.28 10.80
N ASN A 9 0.10 -1.15 11.49
CA ASN A 9 -0.74 -0.75 12.62
C ASN A 9 0.09 -0.12 13.76
N ILE A 10 1.28 -0.65 14.05
CA ILE A 10 2.19 -0.08 15.05
C ILE A 10 2.69 1.30 14.61
N MET A 11 3.09 1.45 13.36
CA MET A 11 3.54 2.75 12.82
C MET A 11 2.45 3.83 12.86
N TYR A 12 1.19 3.47 12.59
CA TYR A 12 0.08 4.42 12.67
C TYR A 12 -0.15 4.94 14.09
N ARG A 13 0.16 4.14 15.13
CA ARG A 13 0.00 4.52 16.53
C ARG A 13 1.11 5.45 17.06
N LYS A 14 2.34 5.39 16.52
CA LYS A 14 3.54 6.05 17.10
C LYS A 14 3.91 7.46 16.59
N GLY A 15 3.09 8.19 15.82
CA GLY A 15 3.56 9.45 15.24
C GLY A 15 2.70 10.68 15.45
N ALA A 16 3.34 11.84 15.41
CA ALA A 16 2.69 13.16 15.45
C ALA A 16 1.64 13.27 14.31
N GLN A 17 0.36 13.25 14.68
CA GLN A 17 -0.77 13.12 13.76
C GLN A 17 -0.78 14.15 12.63
N ASP A 18 -0.38 15.39 12.87
CA ASP A 18 -0.47 16.45 11.86
C ASP A 18 0.59 16.33 10.75
N LYS A 19 1.83 15.96 11.10
CA LYS A 19 2.89 15.73 10.09
C LYS A 19 2.60 14.50 9.23
N LYS A 20 2.12 13.43 9.86
CA LYS A 20 1.70 12.21 9.13
C LYS A 20 0.53 12.50 8.20
N ARG A 21 -0.45 13.30 8.65
CA ARG A 21 -1.61 13.70 7.84
C ARG A 21 -1.20 14.48 6.58
N ALA A 22 -0.26 15.43 6.70
CA ALA A 22 0.24 16.18 5.55
C ALA A 22 0.90 15.27 4.51
N LYS A 23 1.74 14.31 4.95
CA LYS A 23 2.38 13.31 4.06
C LYS A 23 1.35 12.41 3.37
N VAL A 24 0.37 11.90 4.12
CA VAL A 24 -0.74 11.11 3.55
C VAL A 24 -1.48 11.92 2.48
N PHE A 25 -1.74 13.20 2.72
CA PHE A 25 -2.39 14.06 1.74
C PHE A 25 -1.52 14.25 0.49
N THR A 26 -0.21 14.46 0.63
CA THR A 26 0.70 14.58 -0.51
C THR A 26 0.66 13.33 -1.40
N LYS A 27 0.75 12.14 -0.79
CA LYS A 27 0.68 10.86 -1.52
C LYS A 27 -0.65 10.68 -2.25
N ILE A 28 -1.76 10.95 -1.58
CA ILE A 28 -3.10 10.86 -2.18
C ILE A 28 -3.26 11.87 -3.32
N ILE A 29 -2.76 13.10 -3.19
CA ILE A 29 -2.81 14.11 -4.26
C ILE A 29 -2.04 13.64 -5.49
N ARG A 30 -0.86 13.06 -5.32
CA ARG A 30 -0.09 12.49 -6.44
C ARG A 30 -0.85 11.36 -7.13
N GLU A 31 -1.44 10.45 -6.35
CA GLU A 31 -2.22 9.34 -6.88
C GLU A 31 -3.48 9.83 -7.63
N LEU A 32 -4.23 10.78 -7.08
CA LEU A 32 -5.38 11.41 -7.75
C LEU A 32 -4.98 12.07 -9.07
N THR A 33 -3.87 12.82 -9.07
CA THR A 33 -3.35 13.52 -10.26
C THR A 33 -2.92 12.51 -11.32
N THR A 34 -2.18 11.47 -10.93
CA THR A 34 -1.71 10.43 -11.85
C THR A 34 -2.87 9.62 -12.41
N ALA A 35 -3.81 9.19 -11.57
CA ALA A 35 -4.97 8.42 -11.99
C ALA A 35 -5.85 9.20 -12.97
N ALA A 36 -6.06 10.51 -12.75
CA ALA A 36 -6.82 11.36 -13.64
C ALA A 36 -6.09 11.67 -14.96
N ARG A 37 -4.75 11.62 -14.96
CA ARG A 37 -3.92 11.84 -16.15
C ARG A 37 -3.83 10.61 -17.04
N THR A 38 -3.68 9.42 -16.43
CA THR A 38 -3.48 8.16 -17.15
C THR A 38 -4.77 7.50 -17.59
N GLY A 39 -5.91 7.96 -17.06
CA GLY A 39 -7.25 7.47 -17.37
C GLY A 39 -8.27 8.60 -17.51
N LEU A 40 -9.55 8.24 -17.48
CA LEU A 40 -10.62 9.24 -17.49
C LEU A 40 -10.67 9.99 -16.14
N PRO A 41 -10.91 11.32 -16.14
CA PRO A 41 -11.03 12.12 -14.92
C PRO A 41 -12.38 11.96 -14.21
N ASP A 42 -13.02 10.82 -14.39
CA ASP A 42 -14.30 10.45 -13.78
C ASP A 42 -14.12 9.16 -12.94
N PRO A 43 -14.32 9.22 -11.60
CA PRO A 43 -14.22 8.05 -10.74
C PRO A 43 -15.18 6.91 -11.10
N ALA A 44 -16.32 7.20 -11.77
CA ALA A 44 -17.24 6.17 -12.23
C ALA A 44 -16.65 5.30 -13.34
N ALA A 45 -15.83 5.91 -14.21
CA ALA A 45 -15.21 5.26 -15.36
C ALA A 45 -13.73 4.90 -15.17
N ASN A 46 -13.12 5.32 -14.05
CA ASN A 46 -11.71 5.09 -13.75
C ASN A 46 -11.55 4.42 -12.37
N PRO A 47 -11.33 3.09 -12.33
CA PRO A 47 -11.21 2.34 -11.07
C PRO A 47 -10.06 2.83 -10.18
N ARG A 48 -8.91 3.19 -10.76
CA ARG A 48 -7.77 3.75 -10.03
C ARG A 48 -8.12 5.08 -9.36
N LEU A 49 -8.77 5.97 -10.10
CA LEU A 49 -9.23 7.25 -9.56
C LEU A 49 -10.29 7.05 -8.46
N ARG A 50 -11.18 6.08 -8.63
CA ARG A 50 -12.19 5.72 -7.61
C ARG A 50 -11.52 5.28 -6.31
N ALA A 51 -10.51 4.42 -6.38
CA ALA A 51 -9.74 3.99 -5.21
C ALA A 51 -9.02 5.16 -4.52
N ALA A 52 -8.40 6.06 -5.30
CA ALA A 52 -7.74 7.26 -4.77
C ALA A 52 -8.73 8.24 -4.10
N VAL A 53 -9.93 8.42 -4.66
CA VAL A 53 -11.00 9.22 -4.05
C VAL A 53 -11.50 8.60 -2.76
N LEU A 54 -11.61 7.26 -2.69
CA LEU A 54 -11.98 6.56 -1.46
C LEU A 54 -10.91 6.76 -0.37
N ALA A 55 -9.63 6.60 -0.70
CA ALA A 55 -8.53 6.86 0.21
C ALA A 55 -8.51 8.32 0.73
N ALA A 56 -8.82 9.29 -0.15
CA ALA A 56 -8.94 10.70 0.22
C ALA A 56 -10.07 10.94 1.23
N ARG A 57 -11.22 10.29 1.05
CA ARG A 57 -12.36 10.37 1.99
C ARG A 57 -12.00 9.79 3.35
N GLN A 58 -11.35 8.63 3.38
CA GLN A 58 -10.90 7.99 4.62
C GLN A 58 -9.87 8.82 5.38
N ALA A 59 -8.98 9.52 4.65
CA ALA A 59 -8.04 10.47 5.23
C ALA A 59 -8.69 11.81 5.65
N ASN A 60 -10.00 11.98 5.49
CA ASN A 60 -10.72 13.23 5.70
C ASN A 60 -10.14 14.41 4.91
N MET A 61 -9.75 14.15 3.65
CA MET A 61 -9.27 15.20 2.74
C MET A 61 -10.44 16.08 2.29
N PRO A 62 -10.30 17.43 2.31
CA PRO A 62 -11.34 18.33 1.82
C PRO A 62 -11.68 18.06 0.35
N LYS A 63 -12.97 18.10 0.02
CA LYS A 63 -13.51 17.79 -1.31
C LYS A 63 -12.91 18.68 -2.41
N ASP A 64 -12.75 19.96 -2.16
CA ASP A 64 -12.13 20.92 -3.08
C ASP A 64 -10.64 20.63 -3.35
N THR A 65 -9.93 20.01 -2.42
CA THR A 65 -8.55 19.53 -2.64
C THR A 65 -8.54 18.33 -3.59
N VAL A 66 -9.47 17.38 -3.42
CA VAL A 66 -9.63 16.24 -4.32
C VAL A 66 -9.97 16.71 -5.74
N GLU A 67 -10.96 17.60 -5.89
CA GLU A 67 -11.37 18.14 -7.19
C GLU A 67 -10.23 18.90 -7.90
N ARG A 68 -9.43 19.68 -7.14
CA ARG A 68 -8.25 20.37 -7.71
C ARG A 68 -7.19 19.39 -8.19
N ALA A 69 -6.92 18.31 -7.46
CA ALA A 69 -5.97 17.28 -7.86
C ALA A 69 -6.41 16.55 -9.15
N ILE A 70 -7.69 16.19 -9.24
CA ILE A 70 -8.27 15.55 -10.44
C ILE A 70 -8.19 16.51 -11.64
N LYS A 71 -8.58 17.78 -11.45
CA LYS A 71 -8.52 18.80 -12.51
C LYS A 71 -7.10 19.04 -13.01
N ARG A 72 -6.10 19.04 -12.10
CA ARG A 72 -4.69 19.16 -12.44
C ARG A 72 -4.25 17.99 -13.33
N GLY A 73 -4.57 16.76 -12.96
CA GLY A 73 -4.25 15.56 -13.75
C GLY A 73 -4.89 15.61 -15.15
N ALA A 74 -6.16 15.96 -15.22
CA ALA A 74 -6.92 16.09 -16.48
C ALA A 74 -6.41 17.22 -17.40
N GLY A 75 -5.82 18.27 -16.82
CA GLY A 75 -5.33 19.44 -17.56
C GLY A 75 -4.06 19.21 -18.37
N GLY A 76 -3.33 18.10 -18.16
CA GLY A 76 -2.22 17.66 -19.01
C GLY A 76 -0.96 18.52 -18.99
N GLY A 77 -0.76 19.41 -18.00
CA GLY A 77 0.45 20.23 -17.85
C GLY A 77 1.71 19.36 -17.71
N ALA A 78 2.82 19.76 -18.36
CA ALA A 78 4.07 18.99 -18.36
C ALA A 78 4.69 18.90 -16.95
N ASP A 79 4.53 19.97 -16.15
CA ASP A 79 5.12 20.09 -14.81
C ASP A 79 4.45 19.20 -13.74
N ASP A 80 3.29 18.62 -14.06
CA ASP A 80 2.53 17.75 -13.15
C ASP A 80 2.64 16.26 -13.52
N ALA A 81 3.66 15.88 -14.30
CA ALA A 81 3.87 14.50 -14.72
C ALA A 81 4.64 13.72 -13.65
N TYR A 82 3.93 12.88 -12.91
CA TYR A 82 4.57 11.87 -12.07
C TYR A 82 4.83 10.60 -12.88
N GLU A 83 6.04 10.06 -12.75
CA GLU A 83 6.43 8.76 -13.27
C GLU A 83 6.25 7.69 -12.19
N GLU A 84 5.72 6.54 -12.59
CA GLU A 84 5.68 5.36 -11.75
C GLU A 84 7.04 4.65 -11.81
N VAL A 85 7.66 4.48 -10.66
CA VAL A 85 8.94 3.80 -10.54
C VAL A 85 8.86 2.75 -9.45
N ARG A 86 9.39 1.55 -9.75
CA ARG A 86 9.54 0.48 -8.77
C ARG A 86 11.02 0.27 -8.46
N TYR A 87 11.35 0.25 -7.19
CA TYR A 87 12.66 -0.09 -6.68
C TYR A 87 12.57 -1.42 -5.92
N GLU A 88 13.62 -2.22 -6.02
CA GLU A 88 13.71 -3.54 -5.43
C GLU A 88 15.05 -3.68 -4.72
N GLY A 89 15.06 -4.37 -3.58
CA GLY A 89 16.29 -4.57 -2.83
C GLY A 89 16.11 -5.50 -1.64
N TYR A 90 17.19 -5.69 -0.92
CA TYR A 90 17.23 -6.48 0.31
C TYR A 90 17.50 -5.57 1.51
N GLY A 91 16.64 -5.65 2.51
CA GLY A 91 16.82 -5.02 3.81
C GLY A 91 17.65 -5.88 4.77
N PRO A 92 17.79 -5.44 6.03
CA PRO A 92 18.42 -6.21 7.09
C PRO A 92 17.86 -7.65 7.16
N GLY A 93 18.73 -8.62 7.42
CA GLY A 93 18.35 -10.03 7.46
C GLY A 93 18.04 -10.68 6.09
N GLY A 94 18.36 -10.00 4.98
CA GLY A 94 18.06 -10.50 3.64
C GLY A 94 16.57 -10.43 3.27
N VAL A 95 15.78 -9.62 3.99
CA VAL A 95 14.36 -9.41 3.71
C VAL A 95 14.20 -8.71 2.38
N ALA A 96 13.43 -9.31 1.46
CA ALA A 96 13.10 -8.70 0.18
C ALA A 96 12.15 -7.52 0.35
N VAL A 97 12.45 -6.41 -0.30
CA VAL A 97 11.66 -5.17 -0.20
C VAL A 97 11.36 -4.63 -1.59
N ILE A 98 10.08 -4.36 -1.86
CA ILE A 98 9.59 -3.65 -3.05
C ILE A 98 9.12 -2.26 -2.62
N VAL A 99 9.54 -1.23 -3.35
CA VAL A 99 9.14 0.17 -3.14
C VAL A 99 8.49 0.69 -4.41
N GLU A 100 7.24 1.10 -4.34
CA GLU A 100 6.53 1.78 -5.42
C GLU A 100 6.53 3.29 -5.17
N ALA A 101 6.92 4.07 -6.15
CA ALA A 101 7.01 5.52 -6.06
C ALA A 101 6.30 6.21 -7.22
N LEU A 102 5.74 7.39 -6.93
CA LEU A 102 5.28 8.38 -7.90
C LEU A 102 6.17 9.61 -7.77
N THR A 103 6.99 9.88 -8.77
CA THR A 103 7.99 10.95 -8.70
C THR A 103 7.99 11.85 -9.93
N ASP A 104 8.23 13.12 -9.71
CA ASP A 104 8.56 14.10 -10.74
C ASP A 104 10.07 14.16 -11.04
N ASN A 105 10.91 13.45 -10.23
CA ASN A 105 12.36 13.41 -10.40
C ASN A 105 12.93 12.03 -10.02
N ARG A 106 13.01 11.16 -11.02
CA ARG A 106 13.48 9.79 -10.88
C ARG A 106 14.87 9.67 -10.26
N ASN A 107 15.79 10.57 -10.61
CA ASN A 107 17.17 10.53 -10.11
C ASN A 107 17.26 10.89 -8.63
N ARG A 108 16.50 11.90 -8.20
CA ARG A 108 16.37 12.27 -6.79
C ARG A 108 15.84 11.08 -5.97
N THR A 109 14.71 10.53 -6.38
CA THR A 109 14.06 9.41 -5.66
C THR A 109 14.96 8.18 -5.62
N ALA A 110 15.61 7.82 -6.72
CA ALA A 110 16.59 6.71 -6.75
C ALA A 110 17.75 6.92 -5.76
N SER A 111 18.24 8.15 -5.64
CA SER A 111 19.31 8.49 -4.70
C SER A 111 18.85 8.42 -3.25
N GLU A 112 17.64 8.90 -2.93
CA GLU A 112 17.05 8.84 -1.61
C GLU A 112 16.78 7.39 -1.17
N VAL A 113 16.15 6.59 -2.05
CA VAL A 113 15.87 5.18 -1.78
C VAL A 113 17.18 4.39 -1.57
N ARG A 114 18.19 4.58 -2.43
CA ARG A 114 19.50 3.93 -2.27
C ARG A 114 20.16 4.33 -0.96
N ALA A 115 20.11 5.61 -0.59
CA ALA A 115 20.67 6.09 0.66
C ALA A 115 19.96 5.47 1.88
N ALA A 116 18.63 5.31 1.85
CA ALA A 116 17.87 4.65 2.91
C ALA A 116 18.33 3.20 3.09
N PHE A 117 18.37 2.41 2.00
CA PHE A 117 18.85 1.03 2.05
C PHE A 117 20.27 0.95 2.62
N THR A 118 21.22 1.70 2.06
CA THR A 118 22.64 1.64 2.45
C THR A 118 22.85 2.03 3.91
N LYS A 119 22.20 3.10 4.38
CA LYS A 119 22.36 3.59 5.77
C LYS A 119 21.77 2.65 6.81
N LEU A 120 20.78 1.86 6.44
CA LEU A 120 20.02 1.02 7.37
C LEU A 120 20.31 -0.49 7.18
N GLY A 121 21.47 -0.82 6.61
CA GLY A 121 21.97 -2.19 6.56
C GLY A 121 21.37 -3.06 5.46
N GLY A 122 20.80 -2.42 4.44
CA GLY A 122 20.28 -3.09 3.24
C GLY A 122 21.09 -2.75 1.99
N ALA A 123 20.64 -3.26 0.85
CA ALA A 123 21.20 -3.01 -0.47
C ALA A 123 20.09 -2.88 -1.51
N LEU A 124 20.10 -1.77 -2.25
CA LEU A 124 19.23 -1.60 -3.40
C LEU A 124 19.75 -2.48 -4.54
N GLY A 125 18.87 -3.32 -5.08
CA GLY A 125 19.14 -4.20 -6.21
C GLY A 125 18.74 -3.60 -7.56
N GLU A 126 18.82 -4.42 -8.60
CA GLU A 126 18.30 -4.11 -9.91
C GLU A 126 16.81 -4.41 -10.02
N THR A 127 16.17 -3.93 -11.06
CA THR A 127 14.77 -4.26 -11.36
C THR A 127 14.59 -5.79 -11.50
N ASN A 128 13.55 -6.34 -10.90
CA ASN A 128 13.24 -7.76 -10.82
C ASN A 128 14.21 -8.59 -9.94
N SER A 129 14.99 -7.95 -9.06
CA SER A 129 15.88 -8.66 -8.15
C SER A 129 15.16 -9.38 -7.01
N VAL A 130 13.94 -8.93 -6.64
CA VAL A 130 13.14 -9.54 -5.57
C VAL A 130 11.68 -9.80 -5.95
N SER A 131 11.17 -9.25 -7.05
CA SER A 131 9.76 -9.35 -7.42
C SER A 131 9.27 -10.79 -7.63
N PHE A 132 10.16 -11.74 -7.97
CA PHE A 132 9.84 -13.17 -8.08
C PHE A 132 9.46 -13.82 -6.73
N LEU A 133 9.77 -13.18 -5.60
CA LEU A 133 9.37 -13.61 -4.25
C LEU A 133 7.96 -13.14 -3.87
N PHE A 134 7.30 -12.39 -4.74
CA PHE A 134 5.97 -11.83 -4.51
C PHE A 134 5.01 -12.20 -5.64
N ASP A 135 3.73 -12.22 -5.31
CA ASP A 135 2.64 -12.25 -6.27
C ASP A 135 1.98 -10.87 -6.36
N ARG A 136 1.67 -10.43 -7.58
CA ARG A 136 0.81 -9.27 -7.78
C ARG A 136 -0.63 -9.73 -7.68
N VAL A 137 -1.39 -9.18 -6.74
CA VAL A 137 -2.78 -9.58 -6.46
C VAL A 137 -3.68 -8.36 -6.28
N GLY A 138 -4.98 -8.56 -6.51
CA GLY A 138 -6.01 -7.63 -6.03
C GLY A 138 -6.27 -7.87 -4.56
N GLU A 139 -6.31 -6.82 -3.75
CA GLU A 139 -6.67 -6.84 -2.33
C GLU A 139 -7.86 -5.93 -2.08
N ILE A 140 -8.89 -6.46 -1.43
CA ILE A 140 -10.10 -5.73 -1.03
C ILE A 140 -10.23 -5.89 0.48
N THR A 141 -10.34 -4.78 1.20
CA THR A 141 -10.45 -4.82 2.67
C THR A 141 -11.78 -4.28 3.14
N TYR A 142 -12.29 -4.89 4.21
CA TYR A 142 -13.46 -4.43 4.95
C TYR A 142 -13.13 -4.39 6.45
N PRO A 143 -13.67 -3.43 7.22
CA PRO A 143 -13.60 -3.49 8.67
C PRO A 143 -14.24 -4.80 9.20
N ALA A 144 -13.66 -5.41 10.24
CA ALA A 144 -14.19 -6.66 10.82
C ALA A 144 -15.67 -6.53 11.27
N ALA A 145 -16.08 -5.33 11.67
CA ALA A 145 -17.47 -5.03 12.07
C ALA A 145 -18.48 -5.05 10.91
N THR A 146 -18.03 -5.17 9.65
CA THR A 146 -18.91 -5.14 8.47
C THR A 146 -19.76 -6.40 8.37
N ALA A 147 -19.19 -7.57 8.66
CA ALA A 147 -19.85 -8.86 8.60
C ALA A 147 -19.16 -9.87 9.53
N SER A 148 -19.77 -11.03 9.75
CA SER A 148 -19.06 -12.15 10.37
C SER A 148 -17.97 -12.70 9.43
N ALA A 149 -16.97 -13.38 10.00
CA ALA A 149 -15.94 -14.04 9.19
C ALA A 149 -16.53 -15.07 8.22
N ASP A 150 -17.56 -15.81 8.66
CA ASP A 150 -18.23 -16.82 7.86
C ASP A 150 -19.04 -16.20 6.70
N ASP A 151 -19.79 -15.12 6.95
CA ASP A 151 -20.53 -14.43 5.89
C ASP A 151 -19.60 -13.80 4.85
N MET A 152 -18.46 -13.23 5.30
CA MET A 152 -17.49 -12.64 4.41
C MET A 152 -16.75 -13.72 3.60
N PHE A 153 -16.45 -14.86 4.22
CA PHE A 153 -15.84 -16.01 3.56
C PHE A 153 -16.74 -16.55 2.43
N GLU A 154 -18.03 -16.78 2.71
CA GLU A 154 -19.00 -17.25 1.73
C GLU A 154 -19.09 -16.29 0.54
N ALA A 155 -19.24 -14.99 0.82
CA ALA A 155 -19.31 -13.97 -0.23
C ALA A 155 -18.02 -13.83 -1.05
N ALA A 156 -16.86 -13.99 -0.42
CA ALA A 156 -15.58 -13.95 -1.11
C ALA A 156 -15.47 -15.11 -2.11
N ILE A 157 -15.82 -16.33 -1.71
CA ILE A 157 -15.82 -17.49 -2.61
C ILE A 157 -16.81 -17.28 -3.78
N GLU A 158 -18.05 -16.87 -3.47
CA GLU A 158 -19.06 -16.61 -4.50
C GLU A 158 -18.66 -15.53 -5.48
N SER A 159 -17.87 -14.53 -5.04
CA SER A 159 -17.36 -13.47 -5.90
C SER A 159 -16.17 -13.85 -6.78
N GLY A 160 -15.57 -15.04 -6.58
CA GLY A 160 -14.39 -15.51 -7.31
C GLY A 160 -13.06 -15.08 -6.67
N ALA A 161 -13.05 -14.75 -5.38
CA ALA A 161 -11.82 -14.51 -4.64
C ALA A 161 -10.95 -15.78 -4.57
N ARG A 162 -9.63 -15.59 -4.45
CA ARG A 162 -8.66 -16.68 -4.29
C ARG A 162 -8.43 -17.05 -2.84
N ASP A 163 -8.48 -16.07 -1.96
CA ASP A 163 -8.18 -16.24 -0.55
C ASP A 163 -8.86 -15.13 0.27
N ILE A 164 -9.08 -15.42 1.55
CA ILE A 164 -9.59 -14.45 2.52
C ILE A 164 -8.95 -14.69 3.88
N GLU A 165 -8.49 -13.62 4.49
CA GLU A 165 -8.01 -13.58 5.88
C GLU A 165 -8.91 -12.64 6.68
N SER A 166 -9.33 -13.10 7.85
CA SER A 166 -10.13 -12.29 8.79
C SER A 166 -9.43 -12.24 10.13
N ASP A 167 -9.26 -11.04 10.67
CA ASP A 167 -8.73 -10.81 12.01
C ASP A 167 -9.70 -9.92 12.84
N ALA A 168 -9.25 -9.49 14.00
CA ALA A 168 -10.07 -8.68 14.90
C ALA A 168 -10.35 -7.24 14.36
N GLU A 169 -9.60 -6.79 13.37
CA GLU A 169 -9.67 -5.42 12.85
C GLU A 169 -10.32 -5.39 11.45
N GLN A 170 -10.02 -6.39 10.60
CA GLN A 170 -10.43 -6.37 9.20
C GLN A 170 -10.59 -7.75 8.57
N HIS A 171 -11.32 -7.78 7.47
CA HIS A 171 -11.31 -8.85 6.46
C HIS A 171 -10.45 -8.39 5.28
N SER A 172 -9.57 -9.26 4.78
CA SER A 172 -8.74 -9.02 3.60
C SER A 172 -9.02 -10.10 2.55
N VAL A 173 -9.70 -9.72 1.49
CA VAL A 173 -10.07 -10.60 0.38
C VAL A 173 -9.05 -10.43 -0.74
N THR A 174 -8.51 -11.54 -1.24
CA THR A 174 -7.47 -11.56 -2.29
C THR A 174 -8.01 -12.21 -3.55
N CYS A 175 -7.73 -11.60 -4.70
CA CYS A 175 -8.13 -12.12 -6.02
C CYS A 175 -7.02 -11.95 -7.06
N ALA A 176 -7.25 -12.46 -8.27
CA ALA A 176 -6.37 -12.16 -9.40
C ALA A 176 -6.40 -10.65 -9.72
N PRO A 177 -5.30 -10.08 -10.21
CA PRO A 177 -5.23 -8.65 -10.53
C PRO A 177 -6.34 -8.19 -11.50
N GLU A 178 -6.64 -9.01 -12.49
CA GLU A 178 -7.66 -8.80 -13.51
C GLU A 178 -9.09 -8.82 -12.95
N ASP A 179 -9.32 -9.58 -11.88
CA ASP A 179 -10.63 -9.79 -11.26
C ASP A 179 -10.96 -8.75 -10.17
N LEU A 180 -10.01 -7.88 -9.81
CA LEU A 180 -10.15 -6.94 -8.69
C LEU A 180 -11.46 -6.15 -8.74
N ASN A 181 -11.84 -5.61 -9.90
CA ASN A 181 -13.06 -4.82 -10.02
C ASN A 181 -14.32 -5.68 -9.91
N THR A 182 -14.32 -6.87 -10.52
CA THR A 182 -15.46 -7.80 -10.50
C THR A 182 -15.74 -8.28 -9.07
N VAL A 183 -14.69 -8.72 -8.37
CA VAL A 183 -14.79 -9.19 -6.98
C VAL A 183 -15.21 -8.05 -6.05
N ARG A 184 -14.61 -6.86 -6.20
CA ARG A 184 -15.01 -5.68 -5.43
C ARG A 184 -16.50 -5.37 -5.64
N ASP A 185 -16.95 -5.26 -6.87
CA ASP A 185 -18.33 -4.87 -7.17
C ASP A 185 -19.33 -5.89 -6.62
N ALA A 186 -19.00 -7.19 -6.67
CA ALA A 186 -19.83 -8.24 -6.05
C ALA A 186 -19.90 -8.09 -4.53
N LEU A 187 -18.77 -7.85 -3.86
CA LEU A 187 -18.73 -7.65 -2.41
C LEU A 187 -19.43 -6.35 -1.99
N GLU A 188 -19.25 -5.25 -2.74
CA GLU A 188 -19.90 -3.96 -2.47
C GLU A 188 -21.44 -4.05 -2.62
N ASN A 189 -21.94 -4.87 -3.51
CA ASN A 189 -23.39 -5.12 -3.64
C ASN A 189 -23.98 -5.80 -2.39
N ARG A 190 -23.22 -6.61 -1.66
CA ARG A 190 -23.66 -7.33 -0.46
C ARG A 190 -23.39 -6.55 0.82
N PHE A 191 -22.24 -5.90 0.94
CA PHE A 191 -21.76 -5.31 2.18
C PHE A 191 -21.60 -3.78 2.14
N GLY A 192 -21.86 -3.15 0.99
CA GLY A 192 -21.60 -1.74 0.80
C GLY A 192 -20.14 -1.45 0.45
N PRO A 193 -19.74 -0.17 0.42
CA PRO A 193 -18.42 0.25 -0.06
C PRO A 193 -17.28 -0.42 0.71
N ALA A 194 -16.28 -0.94 -0.02
CA ALA A 194 -15.07 -1.50 0.55
C ALA A 194 -14.25 -0.43 1.31
N GLY A 195 -13.51 -0.85 2.31
CA GLY A 195 -12.52 -0.02 2.97
C GLY A 195 -11.36 0.35 2.05
N SER A 196 -10.86 -0.62 1.26
CA SER A 196 -9.93 -0.37 0.16
C SER A 196 -10.07 -1.43 -0.93
N ALA A 197 -9.69 -1.09 -2.16
CA ALA A 197 -9.58 -2.04 -3.27
C ALA A 197 -8.41 -1.60 -4.16
N ARG A 198 -7.34 -2.39 -4.19
CA ARG A 198 -6.08 -2.01 -4.87
C ARG A 198 -5.26 -3.22 -5.26
N LEU A 199 -4.31 -3.02 -6.17
CA LEU A 199 -3.28 -4.00 -6.48
C LEU A 199 -2.14 -3.91 -5.48
N VAL A 200 -1.71 -5.05 -4.93
CA VAL A 200 -0.61 -5.14 -3.95
C VAL A 200 0.39 -6.22 -4.34
N TRP A 201 1.58 -6.16 -3.73
CA TRP A 201 2.57 -7.23 -3.80
C TRP A 201 2.46 -8.07 -2.52
N ARG A 202 2.05 -9.33 -2.65
CA ARG A 202 1.93 -10.27 -1.54
C ARG A 202 3.10 -11.23 -1.55
N PRO A 203 3.86 -11.38 -0.45
CA PRO A 203 4.99 -12.31 -0.44
C PRO A 203 4.50 -13.75 -0.56
N ARG A 204 5.21 -14.57 -1.37
CA ARG A 204 4.97 -16.01 -1.50
C ARG A 204 5.46 -16.77 -0.29
N THR A 205 6.57 -16.31 0.28
CA THR A 205 7.19 -16.87 1.47
C THR A 205 7.67 -15.74 2.37
N ALA A 206 7.51 -15.90 3.67
CA ALA A 206 8.03 -14.96 4.67
C ALA A 206 9.43 -15.40 5.13
N SER A 207 10.27 -14.41 5.40
CA SER A 207 11.56 -14.60 6.05
C SER A 207 11.37 -14.35 7.56
N GLU A 208 11.56 -15.35 8.39
CA GLU A 208 11.54 -15.18 9.83
C GLU A 208 12.74 -14.36 10.29
N ILE A 209 12.50 -13.31 11.08
CA ILE A 209 13.54 -12.43 11.60
C ILE A 209 13.41 -12.23 13.10
N GLY A 210 14.57 -12.15 13.78
CA GLY A 210 14.64 -11.86 15.21
C GLY A 210 14.55 -10.36 15.52
N GLU A 211 14.47 -10.02 16.80
CA GLU A 211 14.21 -8.68 17.32
C GLU A 211 15.21 -7.61 16.83
N GLU A 212 16.50 -7.91 16.84
CA GLU A 212 17.55 -6.98 16.40
C GLU A 212 17.40 -6.63 14.90
N THR A 213 17.20 -7.65 14.06
CA THR A 213 16.97 -7.50 12.61
C THR A 213 15.68 -6.75 12.36
N ALA A 214 14.60 -7.08 13.07
CA ALA A 214 13.31 -6.42 12.96
C ALA A 214 13.42 -4.92 13.29
N THR A 215 14.17 -4.54 14.31
CA THR A 215 14.42 -3.14 14.67
C THR A 215 15.09 -2.37 13.53
N GLY A 216 16.11 -2.95 12.89
CA GLY A 216 16.79 -2.35 11.75
C GLY A 216 15.88 -2.25 10.51
N LEU A 217 15.16 -3.33 10.23
CA LEU A 217 14.21 -3.37 9.12
C LEU A 217 13.09 -2.35 9.28
N PHE A 218 12.49 -2.22 10.45
CA PHE A 218 11.41 -1.26 10.70
C PHE A 218 11.84 0.18 10.50
N LYS A 219 13.07 0.54 10.90
CA LYS A 219 13.64 1.86 10.58
C LYS A 219 13.80 2.08 9.08
N LEU A 220 14.19 1.04 8.32
CA LEU A 220 14.28 1.13 6.87
C LEU A 220 12.89 1.35 6.25
N LEU A 221 11.91 0.53 6.62
CA LEU A 221 10.55 0.66 6.10
C LEU A 221 9.95 2.04 6.44
N GLU A 222 10.11 2.50 7.69
CA GLU A 222 9.67 3.83 8.12
C GLU A 222 10.33 4.95 7.32
N THR A 223 11.66 4.87 7.11
CA THR A 223 12.41 5.86 6.32
C THR A 223 11.94 5.90 4.87
N LEU A 224 11.66 4.74 4.27
CA LEU A 224 11.13 4.65 2.91
C LEU A 224 9.70 5.21 2.83
N GLU A 225 8.83 4.83 3.77
CA GLU A 225 7.45 5.33 3.82
C GLU A 225 7.36 6.83 4.13
N ASP A 226 8.38 7.39 4.77
CA ASP A 226 8.47 8.83 5.09
C ASP A 226 8.78 9.70 3.86
N SER A 227 9.28 9.12 2.76
CA SER A 227 9.47 9.86 1.50
C SER A 227 8.13 10.21 0.86
N ASP A 228 7.98 11.45 0.42
CA ASP A 228 6.76 11.93 -0.27
C ASP A 228 6.58 11.28 -1.65
N ASP A 229 7.67 10.81 -2.26
CA ASP A 229 7.64 10.14 -3.56
C ASP A 229 7.20 8.67 -3.44
N VAL A 230 7.44 8.02 -2.30
CA VAL A 230 7.11 6.62 -2.07
C VAL A 230 5.62 6.47 -1.75
N GLN A 231 4.91 5.65 -2.54
CA GLN A 231 3.50 5.37 -2.34
C GLN A 231 3.28 4.15 -1.46
N ASN A 232 3.96 3.05 -1.77
CA ASN A 232 3.83 1.79 -1.07
C ASN A 232 5.21 1.15 -0.86
N VAL A 233 5.35 0.46 0.29
CA VAL A 233 6.48 -0.42 0.58
C VAL A 233 5.93 -1.79 0.92
N TYR A 234 6.51 -2.84 0.36
CA TYR A 234 6.17 -4.23 0.64
C TYR A 234 7.42 -4.99 1.05
N ALA A 235 7.30 -5.88 2.01
CA ALA A 235 8.43 -6.67 2.50
C ALA A 235 7.98 -8.08 2.89
N ASN A 236 8.85 -9.08 2.70
CA ASN A 236 8.55 -10.49 2.91
C ASN A 236 9.04 -11.00 4.27
N PHE A 237 8.77 -10.31 5.36
CA PHE A 237 9.21 -10.72 6.68
C PHE A 237 8.08 -11.25 7.56
N GLU A 238 8.44 -12.07 8.52
CA GLU A 238 7.62 -12.50 9.63
C GLU A 238 8.38 -12.34 10.94
N VAL A 239 7.69 -11.86 11.97
CA VAL A 239 8.23 -11.63 13.30
C VAL A 239 7.32 -12.33 14.32
N ALA A 240 7.90 -13.03 15.29
CA ALA A 240 7.14 -13.69 16.34
C ALA A 240 6.27 -12.66 17.12
N GLU A 241 5.07 -13.06 17.53
CA GLU A 241 4.10 -12.16 18.17
C GLU A 241 4.62 -11.49 19.44
N ASP A 242 5.39 -12.24 20.25
CA ASP A 242 6.01 -11.71 21.46
C ASP A 242 7.08 -10.64 21.17
N VAL A 243 7.83 -10.80 20.08
CA VAL A 243 8.79 -9.80 19.59
C VAL A 243 8.05 -8.56 19.07
N MET A 244 6.99 -8.76 18.29
CA MET A 244 6.15 -7.65 17.81
C MET A 244 5.54 -6.85 18.96
N ALA A 245 5.06 -7.52 20.02
CA ALA A 245 4.52 -6.86 21.20
C ALA A 245 5.57 -5.98 21.90
N ARG A 246 6.82 -6.46 22.02
CA ARG A 246 7.93 -5.67 22.60
C ARG A 246 8.33 -4.47 21.75
N LEU A 247 8.37 -4.62 20.44
CA LEU A 247 8.71 -3.52 19.51
C LEU A 247 7.60 -2.49 19.36
N GLY A 248 6.35 -2.89 19.64
CA GLY A 248 5.16 -2.05 19.60
C GLY A 248 4.88 -1.26 20.87
N ALA A 249 5.55 -1.56 21.98
CA ALA A 249 5.35 -0.96 23.30
C ALA A 249 5.90 0.48 23.43
#